data_4daaaad3d5a8b079cfde5286aabcef92
#
_entry.id   4daaaad3d5a8b079cfde5286aabcef92
#
_cell.length_a   1.000
_cell.length_b   1.000
_cell.length_c   1.000
_cell.angle_alpha   90.00
_cell.angle_beta   90.00
_cell.angle_gamma   90.00
#
_symmetry.space_group_name_H-M   'P 1'
#
loop_
_entity.id
_entity.type
_entity.pdbx_description
1 polymer ?
#
loop_
_entity_poly.entity_id
_entity_poly.type
_entity_poly.pdbx_seq_one_letter_code
_entity_poly.pdbx_strand_id
1 'polypeptide(L)'
;MNKVINVVRASLPPFEEYIEEISDIWESRWLTHTGPKHQQLEKDLESFLDTPNVELFSNGHMALELALRVLKVKGEVITTPFTFASTTQAIADVGLTPVFCDINETDYTIDVDKIEDLITEKTEAVSYTHLTLPTIRL
;
A
#
# COMPACT_ATOMS: atom_id res chain seq x y z
N MET A 1 26.02 -24.23 13.93
CA MET A 1 24.76 -23.55 14.30
C MET A 1 23.93 -23.32 13.04
N ASN A 2 22.75 -23.91 12.95
CA ASN A 2 21.86 -23.64 11.83
C ASN A 2 21.38 -22.18 11.92
N LYS A 3 21.71 -21.37 10.92
CA LYS A 3 21.25 -19.99 10.84
C LYS A 3 19.76 -20.00 10.50
N VAL A 4 18.90 -19.57 11.42
CA VAL A 4 17.47 -19.43 11.16
C VAL A 4 17.27 -18.29 10.19
N ILE A 5 16.59 -18.57 9.07
CA ILE A 5 16.18 -17.56 8.09
C ILE A 5 14.71 -17.24 8.38
N ASN A 6 14.43 -16.04 8.82
CA ASN A 6 13.07 -15.58 9.04
C ASN A 6 12.44 -15.16 7.70
N VAL A 7 11.18 -15.54 7.48
CA VAL A 7 10.40 -15.10 6.31
C VAL A 7 10.17 -13.59 6.34
N VAL A 8 9.91 -13.05 7.54
CA VAL A 8 9.74 -11.61 7.78
C VAL A 8 10.52 -11.22 9.02
N ARG A 9 11.22 -10.10 8.93
CA ARG A 9 11.87 -9.46 10.06
C ARG A 9 11.59 -7.96 10.00
N ALA A 10 11.02 -7.42 11.08
CA ALA A 10 10.80 -5.98 11.19
C ALA A 10 12.16 -5.24 11.18
N SER A 11 12.24 -4.17 10.40
CA SER A 11 13.34 -3.20 10.48
C SER A 11 12.96 -2.18 11.54
N LEU A 12 13.78 -2.10 12.58
CA LEU A 12 13.60 -1.14 13.67
C LEU A 12 14.84 -0.27 13.76
N PRO A 13 14.70 1.02 14.08
CA PRO A 13 15.84 1.87 14.40
C PRO A 13 16.49 1.42 15.72
N PRO A 14 17.68 1.91 16.05
CA PRO A 14 18.23 1.77 17.40
C PRO A 14 17.24 2.26 18.46
N PHE A 15 17.17 1.54 19.59
CA PHE A 15 16.17 1.82 20.62
C PHE A 15 16.30 3.25 21.18
N GLU A 16 17.52 3.71 21.36
CA GLU A 16 17.85 5.04 21.87
C GLU A 16 17.36 6.14 20.93
N GLU A 17 17.55 5.98 19.63
CA GLU A 17 17.04 6.93 18.61
C GLU A 17 15.51 6.98 18.62
N TYR A 18 14.86 5.82 18.75
CA TYR A 18 13.40 5.77 18.82
C TYR A 18 12.86 6.49 20.07
N ILE A 19 13.49 6.29 21.24
CA ILE A 19 13.07 6.97 22.48
C ILE A 19 13.30 8.47 22.42
N GLU A 20 14.41 8.92 21.85
CA GLU A 20 14.67 10.34 21.63
C GLU A 20 13.58 10.98 20.75
N GLU A 21 13.27 10.34 19.61
CA GLU A 21 12.29 10.83 18.66
C GLU A 21 10.88 10.97 19.23
N ILE A 22 10.47 10.10 20.17
CA ILE A 22 9.11 10.14 20.74
C ILE A 22 9.03 10.85 22.10
N SER A 23 10.13 11.34 22.66
CA SER A 23 10.19 11.88 24.02
C SER A 23 9.27 13.08 24.25
N ASP A 24 9.11 13.94 23.26
CA ASP A 24 8.25 15.12 23.29
C ASP A 24 6.76 14.80 23.43
N ILE A 25 6.35 13.57 23.10
CA ILE A 25 4.98 13.09 23.31
C ILE A 25 4.64 13.03 24.81
N TRP A 26 5.62 12.73 25.67
CA TRP A 26 5.40 12.71 27.13
C TRP A 26 5.12 14.09 27.71
N GLU A 27 5.65 15.13 27.10
CA GLU A 27 5.40 16.51 27.50
C GLU A 27 4.08 17.02 26.90
N SER A 28 3.89 16.86 25.58
CA SER A 28 2.72 17.35 24.88
C SER A 28 1.44 16.61 25.22
N ARG A 29 1.54 15.31 25.61
CA ARG A 29 0.41 14.39 25.82
C ARG A 29 -0.53 14.25 24.62
N TRP A 30 -0.08 14.63 23.43
CA TRP A 30 -0.88 14.58 22.22
C TRP A 30 -0.64 13.28 21.46
N LEU A 31 -1.53 12.29 21.68
CA LEU A 31 -1.52 10.96 21.04
C LEU A 31 -2.66 10.76 20.03
N THR A 32 -3.55 11.73 19.91
CA THR A 32 -4.68 11.63 18.99
C THR A 32 -4.31 12.09 17.59
N HIS A 33 -5.25 11.90 16.63
CA HIS A 33 -5.07 12.23 15.21
C HIS A 33 -4.46 13.62 14.96
N THR A 34 -3.74 13.75 13.86
CA THR A 34 -3.10 15.00 13.40
C THR A 34 -2.16 15.67 14.41
N GLY A 35 -1.55 14.89 15.30
CA GLY A 35 -0.53 15.40 16.23
C GLY A 35 0.77 15.78 15.53
N PRO A 36 1.72 16.44 16.26
CA PRO A 36 2.97 16.95 15.68
C PRO A 36 3.77 15.88 14.92
N LYS A 37 3.89 14.66 15.45
CA LYS A 37 4.59 13.54 14.78
C LYS A 37 3.92 13.09 13.48
N HIS A 38 2.59 13.10 13.45
CA HIS A 38 1.82 12.81 12.23
C HIS A 38 2.11 13.87 11.15
N GLN A 39 2.00 15.16 11.50
CA GLN A 39 2.26 16.25 10.57
C GLN A 39 3.72 16.28 10.10
N GLN A 40 4.67 15.95 10.97
CA GLN A 40 6.07 15.86 10.60
C GLN A 40 6.30 14.74 9.59
N LEU A 41 5.74 13.54 9.84
CA LEU A 41 5.87 12.41 8.94
C LEU A 41 5.25 12.69 7.56
N GLU A 42 4.10 13.36 7.49
CA GLU A 42 3.50 13.77 6.22
C GLU A 42 4.46 14.65 5.41
N LYS A 43 5.03 15.70 6.03
CA LYS A 43 5.98 16.59 5.38
C LYS A 43 7.27 15.90 4.94
N ASP A 44 7.79 15.01 5.77
CA ASP A 44 9.00 14.27 5.45
C ASP A 44 8.75 13.33 4.26
N LEU A 45 7.58 12.69 4.21
CA LEU A 45 7.18 11.85 3.08
C LEU A 45 6.90 12.67 1.82
N GLU A 46 6.26 13.83 1.92
CA GLU A 46 6.10 14.76 0.80
C GLU A 46 7.44 15.12 0.17
N SER A 47 8.42 15.44 1.02
CA SER A 47 9.78 15.75 0.58
C SER A 47 10.51 14.55 0.00
N PHE A 48 10.40 13.39 0.63
CA PHE A 48 11.07 12.16 0.20
C PHE A 48 10.52 11.60 -1.13
N LEU A 49 9.20 11.69 -1.31
CA LEU A 49 8.50 11.19 -2.50
C LEU A 49 8.39 12.23 -3.61
N ASP A 50 8.84 13.47 -3.38
CA ASP A 50 8.69 14.61 -4.28
C ASP A 50 7.23 14.78 -4.74
N THR A 51 6.31 14.74 -3.77
CA THR A 51 4.86 14.88 -4.01
C THR A 51 4.25 15.89 -3.03
N PRO A 52 3.35 16.77 -3.49
CA PRO A 52 2.81 17.85 -2.64
C PRO A 52 1.70 17.39 -1.67
N ASN A 53 1.23 16.17 -1.77
CA ASN A 53 0.10 15.69 -0.99
C ASN A 53 0.33 14.24 -0.55
N VAL A 54 0.44 14.05 0.74
CA VAL A 54 0.56 12.73 1.39
C VAL A 54 -0.50 12.64 2.48
N GLU A 55 -1.19 11.53 2.53
CA GLU A 55 -2.16 11.21 3.59
C GLU A 55 -1.76 9.91 4.28
N LEU A 56 -1.75 9.91 5.61
CA LEU A 56 -1.36 8.76 6.41
C LEU A 56 -2.57 7.93 6.82
N PHE A 57 -2.45 6.64 6.66
CA PHE A 57 -3.46 5.66 7.07
C PHE A 57 -2.88 4.66 8.06
N SER A 58 -3.73 4.09 8.89
CA SER A 58 -3.33 3.02 9.83
C SER A 58 -2.81 1.76 9.12
N ASN A 59 -3.22 1.53 7.88
CA ASN A 59 -2.77 0.43 7.03
C ASN A 59 -3.17 0.66 5.57
N GLY A 60 -2.55 -0.10 4.66
CA GLY A 60 -2.80 -0.01 3.22
C GLY A 60 -4.21 -0.43 2.78
N HIS A 61 -4.90 -1.28 3.55
CA HIS A 61 -6.27 -1.67 3.28
C HIS A 61 -7.21 -0.46 3.32
N MET A 62 -7.15 0.32 4.41
CA MET A 62 -7.96 1.54 4.57
C MET A 62 -7.62 2.59 3.50
N ALA A 63 -6.34 2.72 3.14
CA ALA A 63 -5.91 3.62 2.08
C ALA A 63 -6.53 3.22 0.73
N LEU A 64 -6.52 1.94 0.39
CA LEU A 64 -7.09 1.43 -0.85
C LEU A 64 -8.62 1.59 -0.90
N GLU A 65 -9.33 1.25 0.19
CA GLU A 65 -10.78 1.48 0.28
C GLU A 65 -11.13 2.94 0.06
N LEU A 66 -10.45 3.85 0.75
CA LEU A 66 -10.74 5.27 0.62
C LEU A 66 -10.42 5.78 -0.79
N ALA A 67 -9.31 5.35 -1.38
CA ALA A 67 -8.97 5.70 -2.77
C ALA A 67 -10.09 5.32 -3.74
N LEU A 68 -10.58 4.08 -3.67
CA LEU A 68 -11.68 3.61 -4.53
C LEU A 68 -12.98 4.42 -4.31
N ARG A 69 -13.30 4.77 -3.07
CA ARG A 69 -14.47 5.60 -2.74
C ARG A 69 -14.34 7.03 -3.25
N VAL A 70 -13.17 7.66 -3.06
CA VAL A 70 -12.92 9.06 -3.48
C VAL A 70 -12.91 9.19 -5.00
N LEU A 71 -12.33 8.20 -5.69
CA LEU A 71 -12.34 8.11 -7.15
C LEU A 71 -13.73 7.76 -7.71
N LYS A 72 -14.68 7.40 -6.83
CA LYS A 72 -16.06 7.00 -7.19
C LYS A 72 -16.11 5.85 -8.20
N VAL A 73 -15.15 4.94 -8.11
CA VAL A 73 -15.11 3.73 -8.93
C VAL A 73 -16.39 2.93 -8.73
N LYS A 74 -16.92 2.37 -9.79
CA LYS A 74 -18.13 1.53 -9.81
C LYS A 74 -17.88 0.30 -10.66
N GLY A 75 -18.63 -0.76 -10.42
CA GLY A 75 -18.58 -1.98 -11.26
C GLY A 75 -17.37 -2.84 -10.98
N GLU A 76 -16.47 -3.00 -11.95
CA GLU A 76 -15.40 -3.99 -11.91
C GLU A 76 -14.04 -3.36 -11.75
N VAL A 77 -13.19 -4.02 -10.94
CA VAL A 77 -11.78 -3.66 -10.74
C VAL A 77 -10.92 -4.88 -11.07
N ILE A 78 -10.08 -4.76 -12.09
CA ILE A 78 -9.13 -5.83 -12.43
C ILE A 78 -7.99 -5.82 -11.40
N THR A 79 -7.66 -6.99 -10.86
CA THR A 79 -6.54 -7.19 -9.93
C THR A 79 -5.95 -8.59 -10.12
N THR A 80 -4.86 -8.91 -9.42
CA THR A 80 -4.29 -10.25 -9.45
C THR A 80 -4.63 -11.03 -8.19
N PRO A 81 -4.88 -12.36 -8.27
CA PRO A 81 -5.01 -13.20 -7.08
C PRO A 81 -3.65 -13.42 -6.37
N PHE A 82 -2.54 -13.17 -7.04
CA PHE A 82 -1.18 -13.31 -6.48
C PHE A 82 -0.76 -12.01 -5.77
N THR A 83 -1.50 -11.65 -4.75
CA THR A 83 -1.24 -10.49 -3.90
C THR A 83 -1.74 -10.76 -2.49
N PHE A 84 -1.48 -9.85 -1.56
CA PHE A 84 -2.07 -9.94 -0.23
C PHE A 84 -3.61 -9.83 -0.34
N ALA A 85 -4.32 -10.70 0.35
CA ALA A 85 -5.79 -10.83 0.27
C ALA A 85 -6.55 -9.51 0.51
N SER A 86 -5.92 -8.58 1.21
CA SER A 86 -6.45 -7.25 1.51
C SER A 86 -6.83 -6.46 0.26
N THR A 87 -6.12 -6.61 -0.86
CA THR A 87 -6.45 -5.90 -2.11
C THR A 87 -7.83 -6.32 -2.63
N THR A 88 -8.04 -7.62 -2.76
CA THR A 88 -9.34 -8.17 -3.19
C THR A 88 -10.46 -7.82 -2.22
N GLN A 89 -10.17 -7.89 -0.91
CA GLN A 89 -11.14 -7.58 0.12
C GLN A 89 -11.52 -6.10 0.11
N ALA A 90 -10.58 -5.18 0.00
CA ALA A 90 -10.86 -3.75 -0.10
C ALA A 90 -11.78 -3.41 -1.30
N ILE A 91 -11.57 -4.07 -2.45
CA ILE A 91 -12.45 -3.92 -3.61
C ILE A 91 -13.87 -4.40 -3.28
N ALA A 92 -14.00 -5.57 -2.64
CA ALA A 92 -15.30 -6.13 -2.28
C ALA A 92 -16.01 -5.31 -1.18
N ASP A 93 -15.29 -4.83 -0.17
CA ASP A 93 -15.83 -4.08 0.96
C ASP A 93 -16.41 -2.72 0.56
N VAL A 94 -15.93 -2.16 -0.55
CA VAL A 94 -16.54 -0.93 -1.13
C VAL A 94 -17.67 -1.23 -2.13
N GLY A 95 -18.07 -2.50 -2.27
CA GLY A 95 -19.18 -2.92 -3.12
C GLY A 95 -18.83 -3.08 -4.60
N LEU A 96 -17.55 -3.19 -4.94
CA LEU A 96 -17.05 -3.42 -6.29
C LEU A 96 -16.83 -4.91 -6.56
N THR A 97 -16.73 -5.29 -7.83
CA THR A 97 -16.48 -6.67 -8.25
C THR A 97 -15.02 -6.85 -8.66
N PRO A 98 -14.21 -7.65 -7.92
CA PRO A 98 -12.86 -7.96 -8.35
C PRO A 98 -12.87 -8.90 -9.55
N VAL A 99 -12.13 -8.57 -10.59
CA VAL A 99 -11.87 -9.41 -11.77
C VAL A 99 -10.41 -9.83 -11.74
N PHE A 100 -10.14 -11.13 -11.74
CA PHE A 100 -8.78 -11.62 -11.58
C PHE A 100 -8.04 -11.76 -12.90
N CYS A 101 -6.91 -11.08 -12.98
CA CYS A 101 -5.89 -11.23 -14.00
C CYS A 101 -4.74 -12.07 -13.45
N ASP A 102 -4.31 -13.09 -14.19
CA ASP A 102 -3.20 -13.95 -13.79
C ASP A 102 -1.87 -13.19 -13.77
N ILE A 103 -0.84 -13.82 -13.24
CA ILE A 103 0.51 -13.26 -13.18
C ILE A 103 1.35 -13.74 -14.35
N ASN A 104 2.40 -12.99 -14.65
CA ASN A 104 3.48 -13.40 -15.53
C ASN A 104 4.36 -14.43 -14.82
N GLU A 105 4.66 -15.55 -15.47
CA GLU A 105 5.46 -16.64 -14.88
C GLU A 105 6.94 -16.28 -14.63
N THR A 106 7.43 -15.21 -15.27
CA THR A 106 8.83 -14.82 -15.21
C THR A 106 9.15 -13.96 -13.99
N ASP A 107 8.27 -13.01 -13.67
CA ASP A 107 8.53 -12.00 -12.64
C ASP A 107 7.43 -11.94 -11.56
N TYR A 108 6.37 -12.73 -11.71
CA TYR A 108 5.24 -12.82 -10.79
C TYR A 108 4.45 -11.52 -10.59
N THR A 109 4.61 -10.55 -11.48
CA THR A 109 3.75 -9.37 -11.53
C THR A 109 2.46 -9.67 -12.29
N ILE A 110 1.47 -8.78 -12.24
CA ILE A 110 0.26 -8.93 -13.05
C ILE A 110 0.62 -9.03 -14.54
N ASP A 111 0.04 -9.99 -15.25
CA ASP A 111 0.30 -10.19 -16.68
C ASP A 111 -0.43 -9.13 -17.49
N VAL A 112 0.31 -8.10 -17.90
CA VAL A 112 -0.26 -6.94 -18.61
C VAL A 112 -0.86 -7.31 -19.96
N ASP A 113 -0.37 -8.37 -20.59
CA ASP A 113 -0.87 -8.82 -21.91
C ASP A 113 -2.27 -9.46 -21.80
N LYS A 114 -2.66 -9.89 -20.60
CA LYS A 114 -3.99 -10.48 -20.32
C LYS A 114 -5.00 -9.44 -19.85
N ILE A 115 -4.61 -8.23 -19.49
CA ILE A 115 -5.51 -7.23 -18.93
C ILE A 115 -6.57 -6.82 -19.96
N GLU A 116 -6.18 -6.60 -21.21
CA GLU A 116 -7.08 -6.11 -22.27
C GLU A 116 -8.26 -7.07 -22.51
N ASP A 117 -8.02 -8.38 -22.47
CA ASP A 117 -9.07 -9.41 -22.65
C ASP A 117 -10.08 -9.46 -21.50
N LEU A 118 -9.74 -8.89 -20.34
CA LEU A 118 -10.59 -8.83 -19.14
C LEU A 118 -11.41 -7.53 -19.06
N ILE A 119 -11.14 -6.56 -19.92
CA ILE A 119 -11.86 -5.29 -19.92
C ILE A 119 -13.27 -5.48 -20.46
N THR A 120 -14.24 -5.06 -19.67
CA THR A 120 -15.67 -5.01 -20.03
C THR A 120 -16.19 -3.57 -19.96
N GLU A 121 -17.43 -3.35 -20.38
CA GLU A 121 -18.09 -2.05 -20.20
C GLU A 121 -18.25 -1.63 -18.72
N LYS A 122 -18.03 -2.56 -17.78
CA LYS A 122 -18.11 -2.32 -16.33
C LYS A 122 -16.76 -2.09 -15.68
N THR A 123 -15.67 -2.30 -16.39
CA THR A 123 -14.31 -2.15 -15.86
C THR A 123 -13.97 -0.67 -15.74
N GLU A 124 -13.67 -0.21 -14.54
CA GLU A 124 -13.35 1.19 -14.26
C GLU A 124 -11.96 1.39 -13.64
N ALA A 125 -11.32 0.33 -13.16
CA ALA A 125 -9.99 0.44 -12.55
C ALA A 125 -9.18 -0.85 -12.68
N VAL A 126 -7.86 -0.69 -12.56
CA VAL A 126 -6.91 -1.79 -12.38
C VAL A 126 -6.12 -1.53 -11.10
N SER A 127 -6.11 -2.48 -10.19
CA SER A 127 -5.36 -2.40 -8.94
C SER A 127 -4.23 -3.43 -8.93
N TYR A 128 -2.99 -2.94 -8.86
CA TYR A 128 -1.79 -3.77 -8.86
C TYR A 128 -0.71 -3.13 -7.97
N THR A 129 0.24 -3.92 -7.48
CA THR A 129 1.37 -3.41 -6.69
C THR A 129 2.48 -2.90 -7.59
N HIS A 130 2.90 -3.73 -8.57
CA HIS A 130 3.91 -3.39 -9.57
C HIS A 130 3.52 -3.98 -10.92
N LEU A 131 3.69 -3.23 -12.00
CA LEU A 131 3.62 -3.75 -13.38
C LEU A 131 4.90 -4.51 -13.74
N THR A 132 6.03 -4.05 -13.21
CA THR A 132 7.32 -4.72 -13.27
C THR A 132 8.01 -4.58 -11.92
N LEU A 133 8.79 -5.58 -11.52
CA LEU A 133 9.60 -5.47 -10.31
C LEU A 133 10.68 -4.40 -10.49
N PRO A 134 10.94 -3.54 -9.48
CA PRO A 134 12.04 -2.60 -9.53
C PRO A 134 13.36 -3.35 -9.70
N THR A 135 14.12 -3.01 -10.74
CA THR A 135 15.44 -3.59 -10.96
C THR A 135 16.42 -2.93 -10.00
N ILE A 136 16.77 -3.62 -8.92
CA ILE A 136 17.87 -3.19 -8.06
C ILE A 136 19.16 -3.64 -8.74
N ARG A 137 19.93 -2.70 -9.28
CA ARG A 137 21.33 -2.95 -9.63
C ARG A 137 22.14 -2.87 -8.33
N LEU A 138 22.58 -4.02 -7.86
CA LEU A 138 23.61 -4.11 -6.83
C LEU A 138 24.98 -3.76 -7.41
#